data_488604e4ab34b36acdf81fd5057aaedd
#
_entry.id   488604e4ab34b36acdf81fd5057aaedd
#
_cell.length_a   1.000
_cell.length_b   1.000
_cell.length_c   1.000
_cell.angle_alpha   90.00
_cell.angle_beta   90.00
_cell.angle_gamma   90.00
#
_symmetry.space_group_name_H-M   'P 1'
#
loop_
_entity.id
_entity.type
_entity.pdbx_description
1 polymer ?
#
loop_
_entity_poly.entity_id
_entity_poly.type
_entity_poly.pdbx_seq_one_letter_code
_entity_poly.pdbx_strand_id
1 'polypeptide(L)'
;MANAEATSKLCATLTADIDLGGEAWTPFEPSSSYVSEAYAGTFDGANHTIKGLSVNSTSSKGVGLFGTVCGATIKNLKVEGNVSASSSVFVGGIVGRTQTSATIDSCSFAGTVTSTKKNGAAGTAGIVGRVNAGTVTITNCANTATINGTSAIAAGILGNGGSNKVTIENCYNTGAI
;
A
#
# COMPACT_ATOMS: atom_id res chain seq x y z
N MET A 1 25.17 -10.19 -8.37
CA MET A 1 23.71 -9.94 -8.33
C MET A 1 23.23 -10.40 -6.97
N ALA A 2 22.80 -9.49 -6.12
CA ALA A 2 22.18 -9.89 -4.85
C ALA A 2 20.91 -10.68 -5.15
N ASN A 3 20.73 -11.81 -4.51
CA ASN A 3 19.63 -12.71 -4.73
C ASN A 3 18.31 -11.97 -4.38
N ALA A 4 17.39 -11.78 -5.32
CA ALA A 4 16.14 -11.05 -5.12
C ALA A 4 15.32 -11.60 -3.94
N GLU A 5 15.44 -12.88 -3.64
CA GLU A 5 14.83 -13.49 -2.45
C GLU A 5 15.39 -12.95 -1.13
N ALA A 6 16.65 -12.61 -1.04
CA ALA A 6 17.25 -12.10 0.18
C ALA A 6 16.79 -10.67 0.49
N THR A 7 16.58 -9.85 -0.54
CA THR A 7 16.14 -8.46 -0.35
C THR A 7 14.65 -8.35 -0.05
N SER A 8 13.82 -9.24 -0.56
CA SER A 8 12.37 -9.21 -0.33
C SER A 8 11.96 -9.45 1.13
N LYS A 9 12.81 -10.15 1.92
CA LYS A 9 12.57 -10.49 3.33
C LYS A 9 13.30 -9.58 4.33
N LEU A 10 13.89 -8.48 3.86
CA LEU A 10 14.56 -7.53 4.75
C LEU A 10 13.57 -6.94 5.75
N CYS A 11 13.96 -6.99 7.03
CA CYS A 11 13.24 -6.32 8.09
C CYS A 11 13.92 -4.96 8.35
N ALA A 12 13.11 -3.92 8.51
CA ALA A 12 13.57 -2.58 8.77
C ALA A 12 12.77 -1.92 9.89
N THR A 13 13.44 -1.10 10.68
CA THR A 13 12.80 -0.25 11.69
C THR A 13 13.26 1.19 11.46
N LEU A 14 12.33 2.13 11.41
CA LEU A 14 12.67 3.54 11.36
C LEU A 14 13.21 4.00 12.73
N THR A 15 14.23 4.83 12.70
CA THR A 15 14.82 5.44 13.90
C THR A 15 14.58 6.95 13.97
N ALA A 16 14.00 7.52 12.92
CA ALA A 16 13.61 8.92 12.80
C ALA A 16 12.58 9.09 11.68
N ASP A 17 11.94 10.24 11.63
CA ASP A 17 11.09 10.63 10.50
C ASP A 17 11.92 10.76 9.23
N ILE A 18 11.31 10.43 8.10
CA ILE A 18 11.91 10.55 6.77
C ILE A 18 11.14 11.60 5.96
N ASP A 19 11.85 12.57 5.41
CA ASP A 19 11.31 13.49 4.43
C ASP A 19 11.81 13.12 3.04
N LEU A 20 10.91 12.70 2.17
CA LEU A 20 11.21 12.36 0.77
C LEU A 20 11.24 13.61 -0.12
N GLY A 21 10.91 14.78 0.40
CA GLY A 21 10.98 16.06 -0.31
C GLY A 21 10.03 16.20 -1.51
N GLY A 22 9.11 15.28 -1.69
CA GLY A 22 8.25 15.23 -2.88
C GLY A 22 8.94 14.63 -4.12
N GLU A 23 10.16 14.11 -3.95
CA GLU A 23 10.87 13.43 -5.03
C GLU A 23 10.11 12.18 -5.51
N ALA A 24 10.29 11.84 -6.79
CA ALA A 24 9.61 10.70 -7.38
C ALA A 24 10.00 9.39 -6.71
N TRP A 25 9.03 8.75 -6.07
CA TRP A 25 9.19 7.44 -5.44
C TRP A 25 8.78 6.33 -6.41
N THR A 26 9.66 5.37 -6.61
CA THR A 26 9.33 4.15 -7.34
C THR A 26 8.98 3.05 -6.33
N PRO A 27 7.71 2.61 -6.28
CA PRO A 27 7.30 1.54 -5.39
C PRO A 27 8.11 0.27 -5.64
N PHE A 28 8.38 -0.48 -4.57
CA PHE A 28 8.99 -1.79 -4.71
C PHE A 28 8.01 -2.71 -5.46
N GLU A 29 8.38 -3.08 -6.67
CA GLU A 29 7.59 -3.95 -7.53
C GLU A 29 8.43 -5.13 -8.01
N PRO A 30 7.88 -6.36 -7.98
CA PRO A 30 8.56 -7.49 -8.60
C PRO A 30 8.69 -7.28 -10.11
N SER A 31 9.84 -7.60 -10.68
CA SER A 31 10.11 -7.51 -12.14
C SER A 31 9.24 -8.47 -12.94
N SER A 32 8.82 -9.56 -12.31
CA SER A 32 7.97 -10.59 -12.89
C SER A 32 6.67 -10.77 -12.10
N SER A 33 5.79 -11.64 -12.58
CA SER A 33 4.56 -12.01 -11.86
C SER A 33 4.84 -12.91 -10.63
N TYR A 34 6.11 -13.19 -10.34
CA TYR A 34 6.48 -14.09 -9.26
C TYR A 34 6.37 -13.43 -7.89
N VAL A 35 5.76 -14.16 -7.00
CA VAL A 35 5.47 -13.79 -5.61
C VAL A 35 6.77 -13.61 -4.80
N SER A 36 7.84 -14.31 -5.19
CA SER A 36 9.15 -14.31 -4.54
C SER A 36 9.87 -12.95 -4.56
N GLU A 37 9.51 -12.07 -5.49
CA GLU A 37 10.15 -10.75 -5.62
C GLU A 37 9.39 -9.63 -4.88
N ALA A 38 8.21 -9.91 -4.34
CA ALA A 38 7.44 -8.95 -3.57
C ALA A 38 8.04 -8.76 -2.16
N TYR A 39 7.81 -7.60 -1.55
CA TYR A 39 8.26 -7.37 -0.17
C TYR A 39 7.58 -8.35 0.80
N ALA A 40 8.39 -9.06 1.56
CA ALA A 40 7.95 -10.13 2.46
C ALA A 40 8.50 -9.98 3.91
N GLY A 41 9.16 -8.88 4.22
CA GLY A 41 9.76 -8.60 5.51
C GLY A 41 8.81 -7.95 6.51
N THR A 42 9.37 -7.55 7.64
CA THR A 42 8.72 -6.68 8.61
C THR A 42 9.25 -5.26 8.46
N PHE A 43 8.35 -4.31 8.21
CA PHE A 43 8.65 -2.88 8.24
C PHE A 43 7.98 -2.27 9.46
N ASP A 44 8.77 -1.84 10.43
CA ASP A 44 8.31 -1.16 11.62
C ASP A 44 8.61 0.33 11.52
N GLY A 45 7.59 1.14 11.39
CA GLY A 45 7.71 2.59 11.39
C GLY A 45 8.09 3.18 12.74
N ALA A 46 8.02 2.39 13.83
CA ALA A 46 8.30 2.83 15.21
C ALA A 46 7.58 4.15 15.58
N ASN A 47 6.40 4.38 15.02
CA ASN A 47 5.58 5.59 15.10
C ASN A 47 6.16 6.83 14.41
N HIS A 48 7.22 6.67 13.62
CA HIS A 48 7.78 7.73 12.79
C HIS A 48 6.94 7.96 11.53
N THR A 49 7.17 9.10 10.91
CA THR A 49 6.48 9.54 9.69
C THR A 49 7.40 9.48 8.47
N ILE A 50 6.89 8.93 7.38
CA ILE A 50 7.45 9.15 6.04
C ILE A 50 6.58 10.21 5.38
N LYS A 51 7.12 11.40 5.15
CA LYS A 51 6.42 12.51 4.50
C LYS A 51 6.99 12.85 3.14
N GLY A 52 6.23 13.61 2.36
CA GLY A 52 6.65 14.01 1.01
C GLY A 52 6.63 12.85 0.01
N LEU A 53 5.88 11.77 0.27
CA LEU A 53 5.73 10.68 -0.70
C LEU A 53 5.10 11.19 -1.99
N SER A 54 5.75 10.94 -3.13
CA SER A 54 5.25 11.30 -4.45
C SER A 54 5.37 10.11 -5.39
N VAL A 55 4.25 9.42 -5.63
CA VAL A 55 4.17 8.30 -6.59
C VAL A 55 3.34 8.72 -7.78
N ASN A 56 3.93 8.62 -8.97
CA ASN A 56 3.21 8.79 -10.24
C ASN A 56 3.57 7.61 -11.15
N SER A 57 2.72 6.59 -11.15
CA SER A 57 3.04 5.31 -11.79
C SER A 57 2.15 5.01 -13.00
N THR A 58 2.78 4.53 -14.06
CA THR A 58 2.11 3.94 -15.23
C THR A 58 2.14 2.40 -15.17
N SER A 59 2.62 1.82 -14.08
CA SER A 59 2.64 0.36 -13.87
C SER A 59 1.24 -0.21 -13.83
N SER A 60 1.08 -1.43 -14.33
CA SER A 60 -0.15 -2.21 -14.21
C SER A 60 -0.20 -3.06 -12.94
N LYS A 61 0.83 -3.00 -12.10
CA LYS A 61 0.96 -3.73 -10.84
C LYS A 61 0.41 -2.93 -9.66
N GLY A 62 0.65 -3.35 -8.44
CA GLY A 62 0.28 -2.60 -7.25
C GLY A 62 1.06 -1.29 -7.13
N VAL A 63 0.39 -0.20 -6.75
CA VAL A 63 0.98 1.13 -6.60
C VAL A 63 0.67 1.68 -5.21
N GLY A 64 1.70 2.12 -4.50
CA GLY A 64 1.65 2.66 -3.14
C GLY A 64 3.06 2.96 -2.63
N LEU A 65 3.23 3.25 -1.35
CA LEU A 65 4.58 3.25 -0.75
C LEU A 65 5.25 1.88 -0.97
N PHE A 66 4.51 0.80 -0.68
CA PHE A 66 4.81 -0.57 -1.08
C PHE A 66 3.90 -0.94 -2.25
N GLY A 67 4.47 -1.26 -3.41
CA GLY A 67 3.67 -1.62 -4.58
C GLY A 67 2.97 -2.96 -4.40
N THR A 68 3.75 -4.02 -4.16
CA THR A 68 3.25 -5.38 -3.93
C THR A 68 3.92 -6.00 -2.73
N VAL A 69 3.14 -6.64 -1.85
CA VAL A 69 3.64 -7.34 -0.67
C VAL A 69 3.18 -8.80 -0.65
N CYS A 70 3.99 -9.66 0.00
CA CYS A 70 3.77 -11.09 0.06
C CYS A 70 4.27 -11.67 1.39
N GLY A 71 3.39 -11.92 2.34
CA GLY A 71 3.76 -12.37 3.69
C GLY A 71 4.35 -11.26 4.58
N ALA A 72 4.16 -9.99 4.22
CA ALA A 72 4.76 -8.87 4.93
C ALA A 72 3.97 -8.45 6.17
N THR A 73 4.70 -7.88 7.12
CA THR A 73 4.14 -7.11 8.23
C THR A 73 4.58 -5.66 8.11
N ILE A 74 3.63 -4.73 8.03
CA ILE A 74 3.87 -3.28 8.01
C ILE A 74 3.15 -2.70 9.23
N LYS A 75 3.88 -2.04 10.10
CA LYS A 75 3.29 -1.58 11.36
C LYS A 75 3.85 -0.25 11.86
N ASN A 76 3.08 0.40 12.74
CA ASN A 76 3.48 1.62 13.45
C ASN A 76 4.01 2.72 12.51
N LEU A 77 3.38 2.93 11.35
CA LEU A 77 3.89 3.79 10.29
C LEU A 77 2.89 4.89 9.93
N LYS A 78 3.35 6.13 9.93
CA LYS A 78 2.61 7.26 9.37
C LYS A 78 3.17 7.61 8.00
N VAL A 79 2.30 7.83 7.02
CA VAL A 79 2.70 8.19 5.65
C VAL A 79 1.91 9.40 5.20
N GLU A 80 2.62 10.38 4.64
CA GLU A 80 2.03 11.61 4.09
C GLU A 80 2.51 11.83 2.67
N GLY A 81 1.57 12.08 1.75
CA GLY A 81 1.93 12.38 0.36
C GLY A 81 0.86 12.05 -0.66
N ASN A 82 1.30 11.87 -1.90
CA ASN A 82 0.41 11.68 -3.03
C ASN A 82 0.77 10.41 -3.79
N VAL A 83 -0.22 9.57 -4.04
CA VAL A 83 -0.09 8.34 -4.82
C VAL A 83 -1.03 8.44 -6.01
N SER A 84 -0.47 8.41 -7.22
CA SER A 84 -1.23 8.48 -8.47
C SER A 84 -0.86 7.32 -9.39
N ALA A 85 -1.87 6.73 -10.04
CA ALA A 85 -1.67 5.68 -11.02
C ALA A 85 -2.66 5.78 -12.18
N SER A 86 -2.14 5.63 -13.42
CA SER A 86 -2.96 5.67 -14.64
C SER A 86 -3.24 4.29 -15.24
N SER A 87 -2.37 3.31 -15.01
CA SER A 87 -2.50 1.96 -15.58
C SER A 87 -2.73 0.88 -14.53
N SER A 88 -2.48 1.16 -13.24
CA SER A 88 -2.75 0.22 -12.16
C SER A 88 -4.23 0.22 -11.77
N VAL A 89 -4.71 -0.96 -11.47
CA VAL A 89 -6.04 -1.18 -10.88
C VAL A 89 -5.96 -1.46 -9.37
N PHE A 90 -4.76 -1.41 -8.78
CA PHE A 90 -4.51 -1.73 -7.37
C PHE A 90 -3.69 -0.60 -6.76
N VAL A 91 -4.37 0.40 -6.22
CA VAL A 91 -3.73 1.62 -5.74
C VAL A 91 -4.07 1.83 -4.27
N GLY A 92 -3.05 1.84 -3.44
CA GLY A 92 -3.17 2.12 -2.01
C GLY A 92 -2.17 3.17 -1.58
N GLY A 93 -2.49 3.96 -0.58
CA GLY A 93 -1.52 4.91 -0.03
C GLY A 93 -0.30 4.20 0.56
N ILE A 94 -0.53 3.12 1.29
CA ILE A 94 0.54 2.32 1.90
C ILE A 94 0.87 1.09 1.05
N VAL A 95 -0.11 0.23 0.75
CA VAL A 95 0.09 -1.01 -0.01
C VAL A 95 -0.80 -1.01 -1.24
N GLY A 96 -0.21 -1.14 -2.43
CA GLY A 96 -0.97 -1.29 -3.66
C GLY A 96 -1.76 -2.60 -3.69
N ARG A 97 -1.07 -3.73 -3.51
CA ARG A 97 -1.72 -5.05 -3.42
C ARG A 97 -0.98 -6.02 -2.51
N THR A 98 -1.71 -6.96 -1.95
CA THR A 98 -1.15 -8.15 -1.31
C THR A 98 -1.29 -9.36 -2.25
N GLN A 99 -0.26 -10.19 -2.36
CA GLN A 99 -0.27 -11.41 -3.19
C GLN A 99 -0.51 -12.66 -2.35
N THR A 100 -0.22 -12.61 -1.06
CA THR A 100 -0.51 -13.66 -0.07
C THR A 100 -0.96 -13.00 1.22
N SER A 101 -0.83 -13.70 2.34
CA SER A 101 -1.14 -13.12 3.66
C SER A 101 -0.31 -11.87 3.93
N ALA A 102 -0.86 -10.92 4.66
CA ALA A 102 -0.17 -9.72 5.13
C ALA A 102 -0.81 -9.20 6.42
N THR A 103 -0.02 -8.49 7.21
CA THR A 103 -0.50 -7.75 8.38
C THR A 103 -0.14 -6.28 8.20
N ILE A 104 -1.15 -5.41 8.29
CA ILE A 104 -0.98 -3.96 8.32
C ILE A 104 -1.59 -3.47 9.63
N ASP A 105 -0.76 -3.02 10.55
CA ASP A 105 -1.21 -2.64 11.88
C ASP A 105 -0.70 -1.26 12.30
N SER A 106 -1.56 -0.49 12.95
CA SER A 106 -1.20 0.82 13.50
C SER A 106 -0.57 1.76 12.45
N CYS A 107 -1.14 1.75 11.23
CA CYS A 107 -0.65 2.56 10.12
C CYS A 107 -1.63 3.66 9.75
N SER A 108 -1.12 4.80 9.27
CA SER A 108 -1.97 5.88 8.77
C SER A 108 -1.48 6.46 7.45
N PHE A 109 -2.42 6.94 6.63
CA PHE A 109 -2.13 7.64 5.39
C PHE A 109 -2.89 8.97 5.32
N ALA A 110 -2.16 10.03 4.93
CA ALA A 110 -2.69 11.37 4.72
C ALA A 110 -2.23 11.93 3.36
N GLY A 111 -3.08 12.70 2.68
CA GLY A 111 -2.77 13.30 1.38
C GLY A 111 -3.78 12.93 0.29
N THR A 112 -3.32 12.40 -0.85
CA THR A 112 -4.22 11.98 -1.93
C THR A 112 -3.85 10.62 -2.51
N VAL A 113 -4.87 9.83 -2.85
CA VAL A 113 -4.70 8.60 -3.64
C VAL A 113 -5.59 8.70 -4.88
N THR A 114 -4.97 8.64 -6.05
CA THR A 114 -5.68 8.82 -7.33
C THR A 114 -5.46 7.62 -8.25
N SER A 115 -6.55 7.09 -8.81
CA SER A 115 -6.50 6.10 -9.89
C SER A 115 -7.42 6.50 -11.01
N THR A 116 -6.89 6.56 -12.23
CA THR A 116 -7.67 6.87 -13.44
C THR A 116 -8.04 5.62 -14.25
N LYS A 117 -7.57 4.45 -13.84
CA LYS A 117 -7.88 3.19 -14.53
C LYS A 117 -9.30 2.72 -14.25
N LYS A 118 -10.10 2.61 -15.29
CA LYS A 118 -11.46 2.05 -15.24
C LYS A 118 -11.43 0.54 -15.37
N ASN A 119 -11.70 -0.20 -14.29
CA ASN A 119 -11.85 -1.65 -14.33
C ASN A 119 -12.66 -2.09 -13.10
N GLY A 120 -13.63 -2.97 -13.28
CA GLY A 120 -14.49 -3.46 -12.20
C GLY A 120 -13.78 -4.25 -11.09
N ALA A 121 -12.57 -4.77 -11.35
CA ALA A 121 -11.74 -5.43 -10.34
C ALA A 121 -10.74 -4.48 -9.65
N ALA A 122 -10.76 -3.19 -10.01
CA ALA A 122 -9.88 -2.18 -9.43
C ALA A 122 -10.21 -1.94 -7.96
N GLY A 123 -9.19 -1.58 -7.19
CA GLY A 123 -9.34 -1.12 -5.81
C GLY A 123 -8.42 0.07 -5.58
N THR A 124 -9.01 1.19 -5.12
CA THR A 124 -8.28 2.41 -4.76
C THR A 124 -8.59 2.73 -3.31
N ALA A 125 -7.57 2.83 -2.47
CA ALA A 125 -7.80 3.08 -1.04
C ALA A 125 -6.65 3.83 -0.37
N GLY A 126 -6.92 4.37 0.83
CA GLY A 126 -5.91 5.03 1.65
C GLY A 126 -4.86 4.07 2.18
N ILE A 127 -5.23 2.87 2.57
CA ILE A 127 -4.32 1.90 3.19
C ILE A 127 -3.93 0.79 2.21
N VAL A 128 -4.88 -0.06 1.80
CA VAL A 128 -4.61 -1.21 0.91
C VAL A 128 -5.51 -1.15 -0.31
N GLY A 129 -4.93 -1.11 -1.51
CA GLY A 129 -5.70 -1.10 -2.75
C GLY A 129 -6.44 -2.41 -2.99
N ARG A 130 -5.74 -3.55 -2.94
CA ARG A 130 -6.35 -4.86 -3.17
C ARG A 130 -5.70 -6.00 -2.40
N VAL A 131 -6.53 -6.92 -1.95
CA VAL A 131 -6.13 -8.27 -1.52
C VAL A 131 -6.32 -9.24 -2.68
N ASN A 132 -5.22 -9.79 -3.21
CA ASN A 132 -5.28 -10.73 -4.33
C ASN A 132 -5.42 -12.17 -3.86
N ALA A 133 -4.71 -12.56 -2.80
CA ALA A 133 -4.82 -13.87 -2.18
C ALA A 133 -4.41 -13.84 -0.69
N GLY A 134 -4.74 -14.92 0.02
CA GLY A 134 -4.33 -15.17 1.40
C GLY A 134 -5.25 -14.56 2.46
N THR A 135 -4.77 -14.57 3.70
CA THR A 135 -5.44 -13.95 4.84
C THR A 135 -4.76 -12.62 5.14
N VAL A 136 -5.53 -11.53 5.15
CA VAL A 136 -5.01 -10.18 5.40
C VAL A 136 -5.68 -9.60 6.64
N THR A 137 -4.86 -9.06 7.53
CA THR A 137 -5.31 -8.36 8.74
C THR A 137 -4.92 -6.90 8.63
N ILE A 138 -5.89 -6.00 8.78
CA ILE A 138 -5.71 -4.55 8.80
C ILE A 138 -6.30 -4.05 10.11
N THR A 139 -5.46 -3.61 11.03
CA THR A 139 -5.90 -3.23 12.37
C THR A 139 -5.35 -1.86 12.76
N ASN A 140 -6.13 -1.14 13.58
CA ASN A 140 -5.70 0.14 14.16
C ASN A 140 -5.25 1.17 13.10
N CYS A 141 -5.78 1.09 11.88
CA CYS A 141 -5.35 1.93 10.76
C CYS A 141 -6.28 3.11 10.52
N ALA A 142 -5.70 4.20 10.02
CA ALA A 142 -6.44 5.44 9.77
C ALA A 142 -6.17 5.99 8.37
N ASN A 143 -7.21 6.43 7.67
CA ASN A 143 -7.07 7.22 6.46
C ASN A 143 -7.67 8.61 6.64
N THR A 144 -6.89 9.64 6.35
CA THR A 144 -7.35 11.03 6.28
C THR A 144 -7.18 11.62 4.88
N ALA A 145 -6.64 10.83 3.93
CA ALA A 145 -6.42 11.25 2.57
C ALA A 145 -7.71 11.30 1.74
N THR A 146 -7.73 12.16 0.74
CA THR A 146 -8.76 12.14 -0.31
C THR A 146 -8.50 11.00 -1.29
N ILE A 147 -9.52 10.20 -1.58
CA ILE A 147 -9.45 9.06 -2.49
C ILE A 147 -10.18 9.39 -3.78
N ASN A 148 -9.44 9.58 -4.86
CA ASN A 148 -9.96 9.90 -6.18
C ASN A 148 -9.90 8.66 -7.09
N GLY A 149 -10.86 7.74 -6.92
CA GLY A 149 -10.96 6.55 -7.74
C GLY A 149 -11.97 6.73 -8.87
N THR A 150 -11.54 6.65 -10.14
CA THR A 150 -12.48 6.54 -11.27
C THR A 150 -12.97 5.10 -11.48
N SER A 151 -12.43 4.16 -10.74
CA SER A 151 -12.87 2.76 -10.70
C SER A 151 -14.12 2.59 -9.84
N ALA A 152 -14.81 1.49 -10.03
CA ALA A 152 -16.05 1.19 -9.29
C ALA A 152 -15.85 0.98 -7.78
N ILE A 153 -14.62 0.88 -7.29
CA ILE A 153 -14.31 0.60 -5.89
C ILE A 153 -13.25 1.58 -5.37
N ALA A 154 -13.71 2.57 -4.63
CA ALA A 154 -12.88 3.50 -3.86
C ALA A 154 -13.26 3.39 -2.38
N ALA A 155 -12.27 3.39 -1.49
CA ALA A 155 -12.49 3.21 -0.06
C ALA A 155 -11.41 3.89 0.79
N GLY A 156 -11.72 4.20 2.06
CA GLY A 156 -10.74 4.75 2.99
C GLY A 156 -9.65 3.74 3.37
N ILE A 157 -10.02 2.50 3.67
CA ILE A 157 -9.12 1.50 4.25
C ILE A 157 -8.74 0.43 3.23
N LEU A 158 -9.69 -0.31 2.66
CA LEU A 158 -9.45 -1.39 1.70
C LEU A 158 -10.32 -1.21 0.47
N GLY A 159 -9.70 -1.10 -0.70
CA GLY A 159 -10.41 -0.96 -1.96
C GLY A 159 -11.12 -2.24 -2.38
N ASN A 160 -10.40 -3.36 -2.49
CA ASN A 160 -11.00 -4.63 -2.93
C ASN A 160 -10.39 -5.82 -2.19
N GLY A 161 -11.22 -6.51 -1.41
CA GLY A 161 -10.84 -7.74 -0.69
C GLY A 161 -10.95 -9.02 -1.54
N GLY A 162 -11.61 -8.96 -2.68
CA GLY A 162 -11.91 -10.16 -3.48
C GLY A 162 -12.73 -11.19 -2.67
N SER A 163 -12.44 -12.46 -2.90
CA SER A 163 -13.04 -13.58 -2.13
C SER A 163 -12.13 -14.06 -1.00
N ASN A 164 -11.19 -13.23 -0.56
CA ASN A 164 -10.18 -13.60 0.43
C ASN A 164 -10.69 -13.38 1.86
N LYS A 165 -10.03 -14.01 2.81
CA LYS A 165 -10.29 -13.77 4.23
C LYS A 165 -9.60 -12.47 4.65
N VAL A 166 -10.40 -11.45 4.97
CA VAL A 166 -9.89 -10.15 5.43
C VAL A 166 -10.51 -9.82 6.78
N THR A 167 -9.66 -9.42 7.72
CA THR A 167 -10.06 -8.86 9.01
C THR A 167 -9.72 -7.37 9.01
N ILE A 168 -10.71 -6.51 9.31
CA ILE A 168 -10.52 -5.07 9.49
C ILE A 168 -11.11 -4.71 10.84
N GLU A 169 -10.26 -4.25 11.76
CA GLU A 169 -10.67 -3.91 13.12
C GLU A 169 -10.03 -2.59 13.57
N ASN A 170 -10.78 -1.81 14.34
CA ASN A 170 -10.33 -0.53 14.90
C ASN A 170 -9.78 0.45 13.85
N CYS A 171 -10.33 0.40 12.63
CA CYS A 171 -9.91 1.28 11.54
C CYS A 171 -10.94 2.36 11.30
N TYR A 172 -10.48 3.55 10.90
CA TYR A 172 -11.40 4.63 10.55
C TYR A 172 -10.93 5.41 9.31
N ASN A 173 -11.90 6.07 8.66
CA ASN A 173 -11.67 7.00 7.56
C ASN A 173 -12.36 8.32 7.85
N THR A 174 -11.62 9.41 7.71
CA THR A 174 -12.15 10.78 7.75
C THR A 174 -11.88 11.55 6.44
N GLY A 175 -11.12 10.94 5.52
CA GLY A 175 -10.86 11.51 4.21
C GLY A 175 -12.07 11.39 3.27
N ALA A 176 -12.12 12.28 2.29
CA ALA A 176 -13.15 12.23 1.24
C ALA A 176 -12.94 11.02 0.31
N ILE A 177 -14.05 10.50 -0.24
CA ILE A 177 -14.04 9.41 -1.23
C ILE A 177 -14.90 9.83 -2.42
#